data_d293391b9de1b5f2a3ab25ee17c8a656
#
_entry.id   d293391b9de1b5f2a3ab25ee17c8a656
#
_cell.length_a   1.000
_cell.length_b   1.000
_cell.length_c   1.000
_cell.angle_alpha   90.00
_cell.angle_beta   90.00
_cell.angle_gamma   90.00
#
_symmetry.space_group_name_H-M   'P 1'
#
loop_
_entity.id
_entity.type
_entity.pdbx_description
1 polymer ?
#
loop_
_entity_poly.entity_id
_entity_poly.type
_entity_poly.pdbx_seq_one_letter_code
_entity_poly.pdbx_strand_id
1 'polypeptide(L)'
;MKKLILLLVFFAQVSFAQTVSNPANQALDPSFALKSNGDVVLSWVEKSADGVKFFRKVNQGPAEQVPIDKKASTHAEGTPKLAYKADGTCVLLYEMNRPTPASRFNGDLLYAMEVNGVWQKPQYIHKDTAAGLSHSFGKIISLPNGEVGAYWLDVKVGPKGRTLVTSSTSAGAGFGAMKILDKQTCECCRIDALADAKGNVDVIYRDLNDKGERDMGYIHSSDFGKNYSESVPLYEDHWKVNACPHAGPSLARGSKGLEAAWYTGAEGSSGIKWAYQGSKKMILHLPGDKMRMPQLASNPKGETALVYAEIKQEGDRYFKQIGFALKDAKGKLTKSYVSDPAYDCAYPVIKWNGKSWVIAYEAAKEGGEQTIQVRTK
;
A
#
# COMPACT_ATOMS: atom_id res chain seq x y z
N MET A 1 -6.15 9.90 62.05
CA MET A 1 -6.39 9.16 60.79
C MET A 1 -5.65 9.87 59.67
N LYS A 2 -4.48 9.39 59.29
CA LYS A 2 -3.69 9.97 58.16
C LYS A 2 -4.18 9.37 56.86
N LYS A 3 -4.73 10.20 55.96
CA LYS A 3 -5.12 9.81 54.61
C LYS A 3 -3.85 9.67 53.77
N LEU A 4 -3.52 8.45 53.34
CA LEU A 4 -2.47 8.16 52.38
C LEU A 4 -3.02 8.49 50.98
N ILE A 5 -2.53 9.56 50.36
CA ILE A 5 -2.83 9.87 48.95
C ILE A 5 -1.88 9.07 48.10
N LEU A 6 -2.39 8.04 47.43
CA LEU A 6 -1.65 7.24 46.42
C LEU A 6 -1.58 8.07 45.14
N LEU A 7 -0.41 8.63 44.83
CA LEU A 7 -0.16 9.32 43.56
C LEU A 7 0.10 8.26 42.51
N LEU A 8 -0.88 7.97 41.67
CA LEU A 8 -0.71 7.12 40.46
C LEU A 8 0.04 7.94 39.42
N VAL A 9 1.35 7.72 39.33
CA VAL A 9 2.17 8.27 38.25
C VAL A 9 1.91 7.42 37.00
N PHE A 10 1.13 7.92 36.07
CA PHE A 10 1.00 7.36 34.73
C PHE A 10 2.31 7.62 33.97
N PHE A 11 3.19 6.65 33.90
CA PHE A 11 4.28 6.67 32.92
C PHE A 11 3.68 6.50 31.53
N ALA A 12 3.56 7.59 30.78
CA ALA A 12 3.34 7.53 29.35
C ALA A 12 4.56 6.77 28.76
N GLN A 13 4.35 5.52 28.33
CA GLN A 13 5.38 4.80 27.59
C GLN A 13 5.61 5.53 26.27
N VAL A 14 6.69 6.29 26.21
CA VAL A 14 7.18 6.85 24.94
C VAL A 14 7.72 5.69 24.12
N SER A 15 6.91 5.17 23.22
CA SER A 15 7.35 4.14 22.26
C SER A 15 8.32 4.82 21.29
N PHE A 16 9.60 4.50 21.38
CA PHE A 16 10.58 4.91 20.38
C PHE A 16 10.40 4.10 19.08
N ALA A 17 10.69 4.72 17.94
CA ALA A 17 10.73 4.02 16.68
C ALA A 17 11.90 3.02 16.68
N GLN A 18 11.65 1.80 16.23
CA GLN A 18 12.67 0.75 16.10
C GLN A 18 13.08 0.62 14.64
N THR A 19 14.38 0.70 14.36
CA THR A 19 14.94 0.33 13.04
C THR A 19 14.93 -1.19 12.90
N VAL A 20 14.35 -1.70 11.81
CA VAL A 20 14.22 -3.14 11.53
C VAL A 20 15.06 -3.62 10.36
N SER A 21 15.49 -2.72 9.48
CA SER A 21 16.38 -3.00 8.34
C SER A 21 17.86 -2.88 8.73
N ASN A 22 18.73 -3.44 7.89
CA ASN A 22 20.17 -3.26 8.06
C ASN A 22 20.57 -1.80 7.73
N PRO A 23 21.16 -1.03 8.67
CA PRO A 23 21.53 0.36 8.46
C PRO A 23 22.67 0.57 7.46
N ALA A 24 23.36 -0.49 7.02
CA ALA A 24 24.38 -0.42 5.98
C ALA A 24 23.82 -0.50 4.55
N ASN A 25 22.51 -0.76 4.40
CA ASN A 25 21.83 -0.90 3.12
C ASN A 25 20.77 0.20 2.97
N GLN A 26 20.47 0.58 1.72
CA GLN A 26 19.29 1.39 1.45
C GLN A 26 18.02 0.54 1.57
N ALA A 27 17.23 0.78 2.59
CA ALA A 27 15.99 0.07 2.82
C ALA A 27 14.76 0.89 2.38
N LEU A 28 13.79 0.25 1.69
CA LEU A 28 12.64 0.91 1.09
C LEU A 28 11.43 -0.04 0.93
N ASP A 29 10.31 0.53 0.49
CA ASP A 29 9.06 -0.16 0.14
C ASP A 29 8.48 -1.02 1.27
N PRO A 30 8.28 -0.48 2.50
CA PRO A 30 7.62 -1.24 3.56
C PRO A 30 6.20 -1.61 3.14
N SER A 31 5.77 -2.82 3.48
CA SER A 31 4.41 -3.31 3.19
C SER A 31 3.93 -4.26 4.29
N PHE A 32 2.61 -4.26 4.54
CA PHE A 32 2.00 -5.19 5.48
C PHE A 32 1.14 -6.24 4.77
N ALA A 33 1.25 -7.48 5.22
CA ALA A 33 0.34 -8.57 4.93
C ALA A 33 -0.24 -9.14 6.23
N LEU A 34 -1.33 -9.92 6.13
CA LEU A 34 -1.90 -10.68 7.24
C LEU A 34 -1.87 -12.16 6.90
N LYS A 35 -1.46 -13.00 7.85
CA LYS A 35 -1.69 -14.43 7.79
C LYS A 35 -3.13 -14.75 8.21
N SER A 36 -3.61 -15.95 7.87
CA SER A 36 -4.97 -16.41 8.23
C SER A 36 -5.22 -16.47 9.74
N ASN A 37 -4.17 -16.66 10.55
CA ASN A 37 -4.24 -16.63 12.01
C ASN A 37 -4.20 -15.21 12.62
N GLY A 38 -4.16 -14.16 11.79
CA GLY A 38 -4.12 -12.76 12.21
C GLY A 38 -2.70 -12.20 12.46
N ASP A 39 -1.64 -12.98 12.29
CA ASP A 39 -0.28 -12.48 12.39
C ASP A 39 -0.01 -11.40 11.35
N VAL A 40 0.59 -10.30 11.81
CA VAL A 40 1.01 -9.20 10.95
C VAL A 40 2.41 -9.48 10.41
N VAL A 41 2.56 -9.43 9.10
CA VAL A 41 3.83 -9.59 8.41
C VAL A 41 4.23 -8.25 7.81
N LEU A 42 5.34 -7.69 8.29
CA LEU A 42 6.02 -6.55 7.66
C LEU A 42 7.02 -7.09 6.65
N SER A 43 7.06 -6.52 5.46
CA SER A 43 8.08 -6.80 4.46
C SER A 43 8.72 -5.52 3.95
N TRP A 44 9.97 -5.59 3.48
CA TRP A 44 10.72 -4.46 2.93
C TRP A 44 11.84 -4.93 2.02
N VAL A 45 12.35 -4.04 1.22
CA VAL A 45 13.50 -4.24 0.33
C VAL A 45 14.75 -3.62 0.96
N GLU A 46 15.89 -4.26 0.74
CA GLU A 46 17.21 -3.68 0.97
C GLU A 46 18.04 -3.72 -0.31
N LYS A 47 18.61 -2.60 -0.69
CA LYS A 47 19.53 -2.48 -1.82
C LYS A 47 20.96 -2.33 -1.32
N SER A 48 21.86 -3.08 -1.94
CA SER A 48 23.30 -3.02 -1.70
C SER A 48 24.07 -3.18 -3.02
N ALA A 49 25.39 -3.16 -2.98
CA ALA A 49 26.23 -3.44 -4.14
C ALA A 49 25.98 -4.85 -4.74
N ASP A 50 25.53 -5.81 -3.92
CA ASP A 50 25.22 -7.18 -4.33
C ASP A 50 23.85 -7.31 -5.02
N GLY A 51 23.04 -6.25 -5.05
CA GLY A 51 21.72 -6.19 -5.64
C GLY A 51 20.59 -6.03 -4.61
N VAL A 52 19.41 -6.48 -5.00
CA VAL A 52 18.17 -6.37 -4.21
C VAL A 52 17.99 -7.60 -3.33
N LYS A 53 17.65 -7.38 -2.06
CA LYS A 53 17.22 -8.41 -1.11
C LYS A 53 15.82 -8.03 -0.59
N PHE A 54 14.98 -9.02 -0.39
CA PHE A 54 13.64 -8.82 0.16
C PHE A 54 13.52 -9.54 1.49
N PHE A 55 12.97 -8.86 2.48
CA PHE A 55 12.85 -9.36 3.85
C PHE A 55 11.39 -9.36 4.29
N ARG A 56 11.07 -10.30 5.19
CA ARG A 56 9.82 -10.31 5.95
C ARG A 56 10.10 -10.48 7.43
N LYS A 57 9.22 -9.97 8.26
CA LYS A 57 9.22 -10.11 9.73
C LYS A 57 7.80 -10.36 10.20
N VAL A 58 7.56 -11.46 10.89
CA VAL A 58 6.26 -11.82 11.46
C VAL A 58 6.18 -11.28 12.88
N ASN A 59 5.23 -10.39 13.14
CA ASN A 59 5.04 -9.73 14.43
C ASN A 59 6.37 -9.16 14.98
N GLN A 60 6.81 -9.60 16.16
CA GLN A 60 8.08 -9.22 16.78
C GLN A 60 9.21 -10.26 16.56
N GLY A 61 8.98 -11.27 15.71
CA GLY A 61 9.99 -12.28 15.36
C GLY A 61 11.21 -11.70 14.63
N PRO A 62 12.19 -12.53 14.28
CA PRO A 62 13.35 -12.11 13.50
C PRO A 62 12.97 -11.73 12.08
N ALA A 63 13.85 -10.97 11.41
CA ALA A 63 13.76 -10.75 9.98
C ALA A 63 14.24 -11.99 9.23
N GLU A 64 13.52 -12.39 8.19
CA GLU A 64 13.86 -13.52 7.32
C GLU A 64 13.98 -13.00 5.89
N GLN A 65 15.01 -13.45 5.17
CA GLN A 65 15.16 -13.13 3.76
C GLN A 65 14.22 -14.00 2.92
N VAL A 66 13.44 -13.38 2.07
CA VAL A 66 12.57 -14.04 1.09
C VAL A 66 13.32 -14.12 -0.25
N PRO A 67 13.36 -15.29 -0.92
CA PRO A 67 14.01 -15.42 -2.21
C PRO A 67 13.38 -14.51 -3.26
N ILE A 68 14.19 -13.68 -3.88
CA ILE A 68 13.83 -12.79 -4.99
C ILE A 68 15.03 -12.68 -5.94
N ASP A 69 14.78 -12.36 -7.20
CA ASP A 69 15.89 -12.06 -8.11
C ASP A 69 16.60 -10.79 -7.65
N LYS A 70 17.94 -10.84 -7.57
CA LYS A 70 18.77 -9.69 -7.16
C LYS A 70 18.67 -8.47 -8.08
N LYS A 71 18.12 -8.65 -9.27
CA LYS A 71 17.81 -7.59 -10.25
C LYS A 71 16.35 -7.18 -10.25
N ALA A 72 15.56 -7.64 -9.27
CA ALA A 72 14.16 -7.24 -9.15
C ALA A 72 14.02 -5.71 -9.15
N SER A 73 12.99 -5.24 -9.84
CA SER A 73 12.64 -3.83 -9.82
C SER A 73 12.05 -3.47 -8.47
N THR A 74 12.44 -2.32 -7.99
CA THR A 74 11.86 -1.74 -6.78
C THR A 74 11.63 -0.27 -7.05
N HIS A 75 10.42 0.15 -6.85
CA HIS A 75 10.05 1.56 -6.89
C HIS A 75 8.98 1.80 -5.83
N ALA A 76 8.96 3.01 -5.32
CA ALA A 76 8.05 3.40 -4.28
C ALA A 76 6.59 3.12 -4.67
N GLU A 77 5.83 2.56 -3.73
CA GLU A 77 4.43 2.15 -3.91
C GLU A 77 4.21 0.97 -4.91
N GLY A 78 5.29 0.38 -5.42
CA GLY A 78 5.25 -0.80 -6.29
C GLY A 78 5.35 -2.12 -5.54
N THR A 79 6.07 -3.06 -6.13
CA THR A 79 6.39 -4.38 -5.59
C THR A 79 7.86 -4.43 -5.12
N PRO A 80 8.33 -5.41 -4.32
CA PRO A 80 7.65 -6.69 -3.99
C PRO A 80 6.60 -6.59 -2.89
N LYS A 81 5.62 -7.52 -2.90
CA LYS A 81 4.54 -7.62 -1.89
C LYS A 81 4.21 -9.07 -1.57
N LEU A 82 3.73 -9.30 -0.36
CA LEU A 82 3.28 -10.62 0.12
C LEU A 82 1.77 -10.65 0.35
N ALA A 83 1.17 -11.81 0.12
CA ALA A 83 -0.16 -12.18 0.62
C ALA A 83 -0.17 -13.66 1.00
N TYR A 84 -1.16 -14.09 1.75
CA TYR A 84 -1.25 -15.46 2.24
C TYR A 84 -2.58 -16.11 1.85
N LYS A 85 -2.52 -17.35 1.39
CA LYS A 85 -3.67 -18.23 1.25
C LYS A 85 -4.12 -18.73 2.64
N ALA A 86 -5.35 -19.22 2.74
CA ALA A 86 -5.88 -19.75 4.01
C ALA A 86 -5.11 -20.99 4.49
N ASP A 87 -4.53 -21.77 3.58
CA ASP A 87 -3.70 -22.95 3.90
C ASP A 87 -2.29 -22.59 4.38
N GLY A 88 -1.96 -21.30 4.49
CA GLY A 88 -0.66 -20.81 4.94
C GLY A 88 0.35 -20.59 3.80
N THR A 89 0.04 -20.95 2.56
CA THR A 89 0.90 -20.66 1.41
C THR A 89 1.15 -19.16 1.30
N CYS A 90 2.43 -18.75 1.31
CA CYS A 90 2.82 -17.36 1.06
C CYS A 90 2.96 -17.13 -0.44
N VAL A 91 2.37 -16.04 -0.93
CA VAL A 91 2.49 -15.61 -2.32
C VAL A 91 3.29 -14.32 -2.36
N LEU A 92 4.41 -14.33 -3.08
CA LEU A 92 5.24 -13.18 -3.40
C LEU A 92 4.87 -12.69 -4.80
N LEU A 93 4.63 -11.39 -4.95
CA LEU A 93 4.50 -10.70 -6.25
C LEU A 93 5.65 -9.70 -6.38
N TYR A 94 6.35 -9.68 -7.51
CA TYR A 94 7.46 -8.76 -7.75
C TYR A 94 7.65 -8.44 -9.23
N GLU A 95 8.32 -7.34 -9.51
CA GLU A 95 8.59 -6.84 -10.86
C GLU A 95 10.04 -7.09 -11.27
N MET A 96 10.24 -7.38 -12.56
CA MET A 96 11.56 -7.47 -13.19
C MET A 96 11.63 -6.41 -14.29
N ASN A 97 12.55 -5.46 -14.16
CA ASN A 97 12.78 -4.49 -15.23
C ASN A 97 13.32 -5.18 -16.48
N ARG A 98 12.75 -4.80 -17.61
CA ARG A 98 13.15 -5.26 -18.93
C ARG A 98 13.23 -4.06 -19.90
N PRO A 99 14.15 -3.12 -19.63
CA PRO A 99 14.24 -1.88 -20.39
C PRO A 99 14.57 -2.16 -21.86
N THR A 100 14.04 -1.31 -22.72
CA THR A 100 14.34 -1.29 -24.15
C THR A 100 14.87 0.09 -24.54
N PRO A 101 15.46 0.28 -25.73
CA PRO A 101 15.85 1.62 -26.20
C PRO A 101 14.68 2.62 -26.22
N ALA A 102 13.44 2.13 -26.40
CA ALA A 102 12.25 2.97 -26.44
C ALA A 102 11.68 3.33 -25.05
N SER A 103 11.92 2.50 -24.03
CA SER A 103 11.41 2.76 -22.68
C SER A 103 12.24 2.06 -21.59
N ARG A 104 12.53 2.83 -20.53
CA ARG A 104 13.18 2.32 -19.31
C ARG A 104 12.19 1.65 -18.34
N PHE A 105 10.88 1.81 -18.57
CA PHE A 105 9.82 1.39 -17.64
C PHE A 105 9.12 0.10 -18.06
N ASN A 106 9.66 -0.58 -19.06
CA ASN A 106 9.16 -1.89 -19.45
C ASN A 106 9.59 -2.94 -18.43
N GLY A 107 8.71 -3.89 -18.14
CA GLY A 107 8.99 -4.94 -17.19
C GLY A 107 7.94 -6.02 -17.17
N ASP A 108 8.29 -7.09 -16.49
CA ASP A 108 7.43 -8.23 -16.23
C ASP A 108 7.01 -8.27 -14.77
N LEU A 109 5.83 -8.79 -14.52
CA LEU A 109 5.31 -9.08 -13.20
C LEU A 109 5.34 -10.59 -12.96
N LEU A 110 6.07 -11.01 -11.93
CA LEU A 110 6.27 -12.40 -11.55
C LEU A 110 5.69 -12.67 -10.17
N TYR A 111 5.32 -13.92 -9.94
CA TYR A 111 4.98 -14.40 -8.62
C TYR A 111 5.74 -15.67 -8.26
N ALA A 112 5.95 -15.90 -6.97
CA ALA A 112 6.45 -17.15 -6.41
C ALA A 112 5.58 -17.56 -5.23
N MET A 113 5.49 -18.85 -4.94
CA MET A 113 4.74 -19.37 -3.81
C MET A 113 5.66 -20.14 -2.86
N GLU A 114 5.50 -19.92 -1.56
CA GLU A 114 6.10 -20.72 -0.52
C GLU A 114 5.05 -21.72 -0.01
N VAL A 115 5.25 -22.97 -0.35
CA VAL A 115 4.36 -24.07 0.05
C VAL A 115 5.10 -24.95 1.05
N ASN A 116 4.55 -25.13 2.25
CA ASN A 116 5.18 -25.90 3.33
C ASN A 116 6.64 -25.47 3.63
N GLY A 117 6.91 -24.16 3.59
CA GLY A 117 8.24 -23.59 3.85
C GLY A 117 9.22 -23.70 2.67
N VAL A 118 8.80 -24.16 1.51
CA VAL A 118 9.64 -24.30 0.31
C VAL A 118 9.16 -23.36 -0.79
N TRP A 119 10.02 -22.43 -1.19
CA TRP A 119 9.76 -21.51 -2.29
C TRP A 119 9.82 -22.23 -3.65
N GLN A 120 8.74 -22.07 -4.41
CA GLN A 120 8.62 -22.59 -5.76
C GLN A 120 9.31 -21.65 -6.77
N LYS A 121 9.64 -22.18 -7.95
CA LYS A 121 10.22 -21.37 -9.04
C LYS A 121 9.27 -20.25 -9.45
N PRO A 122 9.75 -18.99 -9.61
CA PRO A 122 8.93 -17.89 -10.05
C PRO A 122 8.29 -18.14 -11.42
N GLN A 123 7.08 -17.59 -11.58
CA GLN A 123 6.29 -17.67 -12.81
C GLN A 123 5.77 -16.28 -13.19
N TYR A 124 5.54 -16.04 -14.47
CA TYR A 124 4.84 -14.84 -14.94
C TYR A 124 3.37 -14.88 -14.51
N ILE A 125 2.83 -13.76 -14.04
CA ILE A 125 1.40 -13.65 -13.76
C ILE A 125 0.59 -13.33 -15.01
N HIS A 126 1.24 -12.79 -16.04
CA HIS A 126 0.70 -12.45 -17.36
C HIS A 126 1.19 -13.43 -18.43
N LYS A 127 0.52 -13.46 -19.57
CA LYS A 127 0.88 -14.37 -20.68
C LYS A 127 1.79 -13.73 -21.72
N ASP A 128 1.64 -12.41 -21.92
CA ASP A 128 2.39 -11.70 -22.94
C ASP A 128 3.74 -11.26 -22.39
N THR A 129 4.81 -11.87 -22.88
CA THR A 129 6.20 -11.60 -22.51
C THR A 129 6.99 -10.93 -23.64
N ALA A 130 6.32 -10.34 -24.64
CA ALA A 130 6.98 -9.64 -25.73
C ALA A 130 7.80 -8.45 -25.20
N ALA A 131 8.92 -8.16 -25.88
CA ALA A 131 9.77 -7.04 -25.53
C ALA A 131 9.02 -5.69 -25.70
N GLY A 132 9.27 -4.75 -24.83
CA GLY A 132 8.65 -3.42 -24.89
C GLY A 132 7.31 -3.31 -24.18
N LEU A 133 6.78 -4.38 -23.60
CA LEU A 133 5.58 -4.36 -22.79
C LEU A 133 5.90 -4.03 -21.33
N SER A 134 4.89 -3.54 -20.61
CA SER A 134 5.02 -3.18 -19.20
C SER A 134 3.86 -3.75 -18.40
N HIS A 135 4.18 -4.55 -17.38
CA HIS A 135 3.28 -5.13 -16.39
C HIS A 135 3.80 -4.71 -15.02
N SER A 136 3.09 -3.83 -14.31
CA SER A 136 3.61 -3.19 -13.10
C SER A 136 2.52 -2.71 -12.14
N PHE A 137 2.92 -2.09 -11.03
CA PHE A 137 2.04 -1.59 -9.98
C PHE A 137 1.13 -2.68 -9.40
N GLY A 138 1.73 -3.86 -9.18
CA GLY A 138 1.02 -5.01 -8.65
C GLY A 138 0.56 -4.82 -7.21
N LYS A 139 -0.71 -5.14 -6.93
CA LYS A 139 -1.31 -5.29 -5.60
C LYS A 139 -1.79 -6.72 -5.44
N ILE A 140 -1.47 -7.36 -4.30
CA ILE A 140 -2.04 -8.67 -3.93
C ILE A 140 -2.73 -8.59 -2.58
N ILE A 141 -3.80 -9.35 -2.43
CA ILE A 141 -4.59 -9.45 -1.21
C ILE A 141 -5.03 -10.89 -0.95
N SER A 142 -5.16 -11.27 0.31
CA SER A 142 -5.85 -12.50 0.68
C SER A 142 -7.35 -12.35 0.44
N LEU A 143 -7.96 -13.34 -0.20
CA LEU A 143 -9.39 -13.41 -0.45
C LEU A 143 -10.08 -14.29 0.60
N PRO A 144 -11.34 -14.02 0.98
CA PRO A 144 -12.02 -14.78 2.03
C PRO A 144 -12.40 -16.22 1.62
N ASN A 145 -12.29 -16.55 0.33
CA ASN A 145 -12.38 -17.94 -0.15
C ASN A 145 -11.10 -18.76 0.04
N GLY A 146 -10.11 -18.19 0.72
CA GLY A 146 -8.83 -18.85 1.00
C GLY A 146 -7.74 -18.67 -0.06
N GLU A 147 -8.04 -17.95 -1.14
CA GLU A 147 -7.12 -17.71 -2.24
C GLU A 147 -6.47 -16.31 -2.16
N VAL A 148 -5.60 -15.99 -3.11
CA VAL A 148 -4.98 -14.67 -3.27
C VAL A 148 -5.44 -14.04 -4.58
N GLY A 149 -5.92 -12.81 -4.50
CA GLY A 149 -6.23 -11.97 -5.66
C GLY A 149 -5.07 -11.02 -5.97
N ALA A 150 -4.78 -10.84 -7.25
CA ALA A 150 -3.81 -9.90 -7.76
C ALA A 150 -4.47 -8.89 -8.71
N TYR A 151 -4.02 -7.63 -8.64
CA TYR A 151 -4.47 -6.51 -9.46
C TYR A 151 -3.23 -5.78 -9.95
N TRP A 152 -3.16 -5.43 -11.23
CA TRP A 152 -1.99 -4.72 -11.77
C TRP A 152 -2.34 -3.89 -12.99
N LEU A 153 -1.44 -2.98 -13.33
CA LEU A 153 -1.50 -2.24 -14.58
C LEU A 153 -0.81 -3.06 -15.65
N ASP A 154 -1.60 -3.44 -16.65
CA ASP A 154 -1.19 -4.23 -17.81
C ASP A 154 -0.97 -3.35 -19.04
N VAL A 155 -0.63 -3.98 -20.16
CA VAL A 155 -0.42 -3.31 -21.42
C VAL A 155 -1.65 -2.53 -21.84
N LYS A 156 -1.43 -1.47 -22.59
CA LYS A 156 -2.47 -0.62 -23.14
C LYS A 156 -3.31 -1.36 -24.17
N VAL A 157 -4.63 -1.43 -23.95
CA VAL A 157 -5.59 -1.93 -24.95
C VAL A 157 -6.58 -0.83 -25.39
N GLY A 158 -6.75 0.21 -24.60
CA GLY A 158 -7.55 1.40 -24.91
C GLY A 158 -6.75 2.49 -25.64
N PRO A 159 -7.38 3.63 -25.97
CA PRO A 159 -6.72 4.73 -26.68
C PRO A 159 -5.67 5.46 -25.83
N LYS A 160 -5.84 5.50 -24.52
CA LYS A 160 -4.98 6.21 -23.56
C LYS A 160 -4.69 5.32 -22.34
N GLY A 161 -3.70 5.72 -21.54
CA GLY A 161 -3.43 5.09 -20.25
C GLY A 161 -2.97 3.64 -20.35
N ARG A 162 -3.27 2.89 -19.31
CA ARG A 162 -2.99 1.46 -19.14
C ARG A 162 -4.29 0.69 -18.86
N THR A 163 -4.20 -0.63 -18.85
CA THR A 163 -5.33 -1.52 -18.55
C THR A 163 -5.22 -2.00 -17.11
N LEU A 164 -6.28 -1.85 -16.32
CA LEU A 164 -6.39 -2.49 -15.01
C LEU A 164 -6.89 -3.92 -15.19
N VAL A 165 -6.16 -4.87 -14.65
CA VAL A 165 -6.48 -6.29 -14.76
C VAL A 165 -6.42 -6.99 -13.42
N THR A 166 -7.04 -8.16 -13.32
CA THR A 166 -7.01 -9.01 -12.14
C THR A 166 -6.86 -10.49 -12.50
N SER A 167 -6.30 -11.24 -11.58
CA SER A 167 -6.32 -12.70 -11.55
C SER A 167 -6.35 -13.18 -10.10
N SER A 168 -6.76 -14.41 -9.88
CA SER A 168 -6.71 -15.05 -8.55
C SER A 168 -6.09 -16.44 -8.64
N THR A 169 -5.48 -16.86 -7.53
CA THR A 169 -5.05 -18.26 -7.37
C THR A 169 -6.25 -19.18 -7.20
N SER A 170 -6.01 -20.47 -7.35
CA SER A 170 -6.99 -21.53 -7.06
C SER A 170 -6.36 -22.62 -6.20
N ALA A 171 -7.18 -23.53 -5.67
CA ALA A 171 -6.72 -24.60 -4.79
C ALA A 171 -5.63 -25.44 -5.47
N GLY A 172 -4.45 -25.52 -4.82
CA GLY A 172 -3.31 -26.27 -5.32
C GLY A 172 -2.62 -25.69 -6.58
N ALA A 173 -3.03 -24.50 -7.05
CA ALA A 173 -2.48 -23.88 -8.26
C ALA A 173 -2.12 -22.40 -8.05
N GLY A 174 -1.35 -21.86 -8.98
CA GLY A 174 -1.03 -20.42 -9.08
C GLY A 174 -2.18 -19.60 -9.66
N PHE A 175 -1.84 -18.43 -10.19
CA PHE A 175 -2.82 -17.52 -10.78
C PHE A 175 -3.44 -18.08 -12.05
N GLY A 176 -4.76 -17.92 -12.18
CA GLY A 176 -5.55 -18.34 -13.33
C GLY A 176 -5.58 -17.33 -14.46
N ALA A 177 -6.63 -17.39 -15.29
CA ALA A 177 -6.82 -16.47 -16.39
C ALA A 177 -7.03 -15.02 -15.90
N MET A 178 -6.36 -14.11 -16.57
CA MET A 178 -6.50 -12.67 -16.37
C MET A 178 -7.87 -12.17 -16.84
N LYS A 179 -8.44 -11.22 -16.10
CA LYS A 179 -9.66 -10.49 -16.47
C LYS A 179 -9.36 -8.99 -16.53
N ILE A 180 -9.89 -8.33 -17.54
CA ILE A 180 -9.84 -6.87 -17.66
C ILE A 180 -10.93 -6.28 -16.76
N LEU A 181 -10.54 -5.34 -15.90
CA LEU A 181 -11.44 -4.56 -15.05
C LEU A 181 -11.72 -3.18 -15.64
N ASP A 182 -10.69 -2.54 -16.20
CA ASP A 182 -10.80 -1.25 -16.87
C ASP A 182 -9.76 -1.16 -18.00
N LYS A 183 -10.16 -0.63 -19.15
CA LYS A 183 -9.31 -0.52 -20.34
C LYS A 183 -8.50 0.77 -20.41
N GLN A 184 -8.79 1.75 -19.53
CA GLN A 184 -8.22 3.08 -19.62
C GLN A 184 -7.98 3.68 -18.23
N THR A 185 -6.79 3.46 -17.66
CA THR A 185 -6.42 3.95 -16.33
C THR A 185 -5.16 4.80 -16.36
N CYS A 186 -4.88 5.50 -15.27
CA CYS A 186 -3.61 6.18 -15.06
C CYS A 186 -2.44 5.19 -15.14
N GLU A 187 -1.31 5.61 -15.72
CA GLU A 187 -0.21 4.74 -16.11
C GLU A 187 0.75 4.40 -14.96
N CYS A 188 0.69 5.09 -13.83
CA CYS A 188 1.79 5.12 -12.85
C CYS A 188 1.34 5.31 -11.39
N CYS A 189 0.12 4.95 -11.05
CA CYS A 189 -0.35 5.05 -9.67
C CYS A 189 -0.61 3.65 -9.11
N ARG A 190 -0.24 3.45 -7.84
CA ARG A 190 -0.59 2.19 -7.15
C ARG A 190 -2.10 2.00 -7.12
N ILE A 191 -2.48 0.74 -7.12
CA ILE A 191 -3.84 0.25 -6.91
C ILE A 191 -3.98 -0.09 -5.43
N ASP A 192 -5.17 0.09 -4.84
CA ASP A 192 -5.50 -0.55 -3.58
C ASP A 192 -6.74 -1.43 -3.72
N ALA A 193 -6.72 -2.55 -2.99
CA ALA A 193 -7.80 -3.51 -2.96
C ALA A 193 -7.98 -4.05 -1.55
N LEU A 194 -9.24 -4.30 -1.18
CA LEU A 194 -9.63 -4.79 0.13
C LEU A 194 -10.74 -5.83 -0.01
N ALA A 195 -10.60 -6.97 0.66
CA ALA A 195 -11.66 -7.97 0.77
C ALA A 195 -12.24 -8.02 2.18
N ASP A 196 -13.51 -8.39 2.31
CA ASP A 196 -14.16 -8.66 3.60
C ASP A 196 -14.61 -10.11 3.71
N ALA A 197 -14.92 -10.55 4.94
CA ALA A 197 -15.33 -11.93 5.21
C ALA A 197 -16.64 -12.36 4.52
N LYS A 198 -17.42 -11.42 3.99
CA LYS A 198 -18.67 -11.70 3.26
C LYS A 198 -18.45 -12.01 1.79
N GLY A 199 -17.22 -11.90 1.30
CA GLY A 199 -16.88 -12.11 -0.11
C GLY A 199 -16.86 -10.84 -0.95
N ASN A 200 -17.08 -9.68 -0.33
CA ASN A 200 -16.92 -8.41 -1.05
C ASN A 200 -15.45 -8.13 -1.30
N VAL A 201 -15.15 -7.66 -2.50
CA VAL A 201 -13.84 -7.18 -2.89
C VAL A 201 -14.01 -5.79 -3.50
N ASP A 202 -13.33 -4.83 -2.91
CA ASP A 202 -13.35 -3.44 -3.36
C ASP A 202 -11.98 -3.09 -3.94
N VAL A 203 -11.96 -2.44 -5.10
CA VAL A 203 -10.76 -2.02 -5.80
C VAL A 203 -10.87 -0.54 -6.10
N ILE A 204 -9.84 0.23 -5.72
CA ILE A 204 -9.73 1.63 -6.12
C ILE A 204 -8.37 1.87 -6.80
N TYR A 205 -8.41 2.75 -7.75
CA TYR A 205 -7.27 3.09 -8.59
C TYR A 205 -7.43 4.50 -9.14
N ARG A 206 -6.37 5.04 -9.70
CA ARG A 206 -6.49 6.31 -10.43
C ARG A 206 -6.92 6.02 -11.85
N ASP A 207 -8.08 6.52 -12.20
CA ASP A 207 -8.66 6.45 -13.53
C ASP A 207 -8.04 7.50 -14.49
N LEU A 208 -8.31 7.38 -15.76
CA LEU A 208 -7.99 8.36 -16.79
C LEU A 208 -9.16 8.41 -17.78
N ASN A 209 -10.11 9.30 -17.54
CA ASN A 209 -11.29 9.41 -18.39
C ASN A 209 -11.01 10.10 -19.75
N ASP A 210 -12.00 10.13 -20.64
CA ASP A 210 -11.86 10.70 -21.99
C ASP A 210 -11.57 12.21 -21.99
N LYS A 211 -11.96 12.93 -20.93
CA LYS A 211 -11.65 14.35 -20.72
C LYS A 211 -10.21 14.59 -20.25
N GLY A 212 -9.42 13.53 -20.02
CA GLY A 212 -8.06 13.60 -19.48
C GLY A 212 -8.01 13.87 -17.97
N GLU A 213 -9.10 13.67 -17.27
CA GLU A 213 -9.18 13.79 -15.81
C GLU A 213 -8.66 12.50 -15.18
N ARG A 214 -7.91 12.63 -14.09
CA ARG A 214 -7.27 11.53 -13.35
C ARG A 214 -7.91 11.40 -11.97
N ASP A 215 -9.20 11.10 -11.93
CA ASP A 215 -9.98 10.94 -10.70
C ASP A 215 -9.83 9.52 -10.12
N MET A 216 -10.42 9.24 -8.96
CA MET A 216 -10.43 7.90 -8.40
C MET A 216 -11.56 7.08 -8.97
N GLY A 217 -11.23 5.94 -9.60
CA GLY A 217 -12.16 4.91 -10.02
C GLY A 217 -12.41 3.89 -8.91
N TYR A 218 -13.59 3.31 -8.89
CA TYR A 218 -14.02 2.29 -7.95
C TYR A 218 -14.72 1.14 -8.67
N ILE A 219 -14.35 -0.07 -8.32
CA ILE A 219 -14.89 -1.33 -8.83
C ILE A 219 -15.18 -2.24 -7.65
N HIS A 220 -16.29 -2.98 -7.72
CA HIS A 220 -16.76 -3.86 -6.66
C HIS A 220 -17.05 -5.26 -7.17
N SER A 221 -16.81 -6.25 -6.31
CA SER A 221 -17.26 -7.64 -6.45
C SER A 221 -17.96 -8.08 -5.17
N SER A 222 -19.05 -8.83 -5.28
CA SER A 222 -19.76 -9.43 -4.15
C SER A 222 -19.64 -10.96 -4.08
N ASP A 223 -18.77 -11.54 -4.92
CA ASP A 223 -18.65 -12.99 -5.12
C ASP A 223 -17.20 -13.49 -5.08
N PHE A 224 -16.41 -12.96 -4.14
CA PHE A 224 -15.01 -13.34 -3.91
C PHE A 224 -14.07 -12.97 -5.07
N GLY A 225 -14.39 -11.93 -5.85
CA GLY A 225 -13.60 -11.51 -6.98
C GLY A 225 -13.82 -12.36 -8.25
N LYS A 226 -14.91 -13.13 -8.32
CA LYS A 226 -15.25 -13.88 -9.53
C LYS A 226 -15.81 -12.98 -10.62
N ASN A 227 -16.72 -12.07 -10.25
CA ASN A 227 -17.27 -11.07 -11.14
C ASN A 227 -17.13 -9.67 -10.52
N TYR A 228 -17.00 -8.66 -11.35
CA TYR A 228 -16.81 -7.27 -10.94
C TYR A 228 -17.84 -6.38 -11.62
N SER A 229 -18.23 -5.30 -10.92
CA SER A 229 -19.03 -4.23 -11.50
C SER A 229 -18.26 -3.47 -12.57
N GLU A 230 -18.94 -2.71 -13.39
CA GLU A 230 -18.33 -1.64 -14.16
C GLU A 230 -17.66 -0.62 -13.22
N SER A 231 -16.65 0.08 -13.74
CA SER A 231 -15.99 1.17 -13.02
C SER A 231 -16.95 2.36 -12.85
N VAL A 232 -16.96 2.93 -11.65
CA VAL A 232 -17.66 4.19 -11.37
C VAL A 232 -16.69 5.15 -10.68
N PRO A 233 -16.86 6.49 -10.85
CA PRO A 233 -16.09 7.45 -10.08
C PRO A 233 -16.30 7.25 -8.57
N LEU A 234 -15.22 7.10 -7.80
CA LEU A 234 -15.27 7.14 -6.35
C LEU A 234 -15.59 8.57 -5.88
N TYR A 235 -14.92 9.53 -6.52
CA TYR A 235 -15.05 10.96 -6.29
C TYR A 235 -14.56 11.73 -7.52
N GLU A 236 -15.31 12.73 -7.93
CA GLU A 236 -15.01 13.59 -9.09
C GLU A 236 -14.21 14.80 -8.59
N ASP A 237 -12.88 14.72 -8.68
CA ASP A 237 -11.96 15.83 -8.40
C ASP A 237 -11.76 16.73 -9.62
N HIS A 238 -12.04 16.22 -10.84
CA HIS A 238 -11.76 16.83 -12.12
C HIS A 238 -10.27 17.20 -12.30
N TRP A 239 -9.39 16.35 -11.73
CA TRP A 239 -7.96 16.62 -11.74
C TRP A 239 -7.32 16.32 -13.09
N LYS A 240 -6.90 17.37 -13.77
CA LYS A 240 -6.13 17.29 -15.02
C LYS A 240 -4.66 17.51 -14.75
N VAL A 241 -3.82 16.55 -15.12
CA VAL A 241 -2.37 16.66 -15.03
C VAL A 241 -1.72 15.91 -16.19
N ASN A 242 -0.79 16.58 -16.87
CA ASN A 242 0.02 15.97 -17.93
C ASN A 242 1.39 15.51 -17.34
N ALA A 243 1.33 14.63 -16.37
CA ALA A 243 2.49 14.06 -15.68
C ALA A 243 2.11 12.74 -15.01
N CYS A 244 3.12 12.00 -14.55
CA CYS A 244 2.93 10.83 -13.69
C CYS A 244 2.85 11.27 -12.21
N PRO A 245 1.67 11.34 -11.60
CA PRO A 245 1.52 11.89 -10.25
C PRO A 245 2.06 10.97 -9.15
N HIS A 246 2.22 9.66 -9.40
CA HIS A 246 2.61 8.65 -8.41
C HIS A 246 1.85 8.83 -7.08
N ALA A 247 0.54 8.93 -7.16
CA ALA A 247 -0.32 9.26 -6.05
C ALA A 247 -1.50 8.29 -5.97
N GLY A 248 -1.21 7.07 -5.55
CA GLY A 248 -2.20 6.02 -5.40
C GLY A 248 -3.08 6.20 -4.16
N PRO A 249 -4.27 5.60 -4.17
CA PRO A 249 -5.23 5.64 -3.07
C PRO A 249 -4.96 4.60 -1.99
N SER A 250 -5.77 4.63 -0.93
CA SER A 250 -5.82 3.59 0.09
C SER A 250 -7.24 3.35 0.57
N LEU A 251 -7.56 2.09 0.92
CA LEU A 251 -8.85 1.62 1.41
C LEU A 251 -8.77 1.14 2.86
N ALA A 252 -9.84 1.38 3.61
CA ALA A 252 -10.12 0.69 4.86
C ALA A 252 -11.63 0.46 5.02
N ARG A 253 -12.01 -0.56 5.78
CA ARG A 253 -13.42 -0.80 6.11
C ARG A 253 -13.64 -0.46 7.58
N GLY A 254 -14.16 0.74 7.81
CA GLY A 254 -14.57 1.21 9.14
C GLY A 254 -15.95 0.70 9.54
N SER A 255 -16.40 1.07 10.72
CA SER A 255 -17.70 0.66 11.27
C SER A 255 -18.92 1.16 10.46
N LYS A 256 -18.76 2.26 9.72
CA LYS A 256 -19.84 2.88 8.92
C LYS A 256 -19.75 2.56 7.42
N GLY A 257 -18.82 1.71 7.00
CA GLY A 257 -18.67 1.30 5.60
C GLY A 257 -17.24 1.40 5.09
N LEU A 258 -17.12 1.36 3.77
CA LEU A 258 -15.84 1.48 3.08
C LEU A 258 -15.37 2.94 3.10
N GLU A 259 -14.12 3.13 3.45
CA GLU A 259 -13.44 4.42 3.52
C GLU A 259 -12.26 4.43 2.55
N ALA A 260 -12.08 5.53 1.86
CA ALA A 260 -10.98 5.74 0.92
C ALA A 260 -10.22 7.02 1.25
N ALA A 261 -8.90 6.98 1.11
CA ALA A 261 -8.05 8.16 1.14
C ALA A 261 -7.22 8.26 -0.13
N TRP A 262 -7.12 9.46 -0.69
CA TRP A 262 -6.35 9.73 -1.89
C TRP A 262 -5.79 11.15 -1.88
N TYR A 263 -4.77 11.36 -2.70
CA TYR A 263 -4.28 12.69 -3.00
C TYR A 263 -4.88 13.18 -4.32
N THR A 264 -5.26 14.45 -4.37
CA THR A 264 -5.59 15.16 -5.61
C THR A 264 -4.77 16.45 -5.72
N GLY A 265 -4.39 16.82 -6.92
CA GLY A 265 -3.80 18.12 -7.22
C GLY A 265 -4.79 19.04 -7.96
N ALA A 266 -6.08 18.76 -7.90
CA ALA A 266 -7.09 19.59 -8.56
C ALA A 266 -7.09 21.01 -8.02
N GLU A 267 -7.22 21.97 -8.95
CA GLU A 267 -7.21 23.39 -8.62
C GLU A 267 -8.32 23.74 -7.62
N GLY A 268 -7.99 24.53 -6.60
CA GLY A 268 -8.91 24.94 -5.54
C GLY A 268 -9.25 23.85 -4.51
N SER A 269 -8.84 22.57 -4.75
CA SER A 269 -9.16 21.45 -3.84
C SER A 269 -8.03 20.45 -3.66
N SER A 270 -6.79 20.87 -3.95
CA SER A 270 -5.60 20.01 -3.80
C SER A 270 -5.40 19.52 -2.37
N GLY A 271 -4.81 18.32 -2.22
CA GLY A 271 -4.48 17.75 -0.92
C GLY A 271 -4.88 16.29 -0.77
N ILE A 272 -4.73 15.77 0.46
CA ILE A 272 -5.24 14.45 0.81
C ILE A 272 -6.71 14.57 1.22
N LYS A 273 -7.56 13.79 0.57
CA LYS A 273 -8.97 13.63 0.87
C LYS A 273 -9.22 12.25 1.49
N TRP A 274 -10.10 12.20 2.46
CA TRP A 274 -10.59 10.97 3.09
C TRP A 274 -12.09 11.03 3.21
N ALA A 275 -12.79 10.08 2.62
CA ALA A 275 -14.25 10.02 2.58
C ALA A 275 -14.77 8.58 2.66
N TYR A 276 -16.06 8.44 2.94
CA TYR A 276 -16.77 7.17 2.70
C TYR A 276 -17.02 6.99 1.20
N GLN A 277 -16.93 5.76 0.74
CA GLN A 277 -17.34 5.40 -0.61
C GLN A 277 -18.80 5.85 -0.87
N GLY A 278 -19.04 6.48 -2.02
CA GLY A 278 -20.34 7.02 -2.40
C GLY A 278 -20.76 8.30 -1.68
N SER A 279 -19.93 8.86 -0.79
CA SER A 279 -20.23 10.12 -0.09
C SER A 279 -19.46 11.29 -0.68
N LYS A 280 -20.17 12.40 -0.92
CA LYS A 280 -19.55 13.69 -1.27
C LYS A 280 -18.97 14.43 -0.05
N LYS A 281 -19.36 14.02 1.19
CA LYS A 281 -18.87 14.63 2.42
C LYS A 281 -17.53 14.02 2.83
N MET A 282 -16.52 14.86 3.01
CA MET A 282 -15.22 14.45 3.52
C MET A 282 -15.28 14.10 5.00
N ILE A 283 -14.60 13.01 5.38
CA ILE A 283 -14.22 12.72 6.78
C ILE A 283 -13.10 13.68 7.16
N LEU A 284 -12.10 13.84 6.29
CA LEU A 284 -10.97 14.73 6.47
C LEU A 284 -10.50 15.25 5.12
N HIS A 285 -10.16 16.53 5.05
CA HIS A 285 -9.39 17.12 3.98
C HIS A 285 -8.15 17.78 4.58
N LEU A 286 -6.99 17.39 4.09
CA LEU A 286 -5.69 18.01 4.41
C LEU A 286 -5.29 18.80 3.16
N PRO A 287 -5.54 20.14 3.12
CA PRO A 287 -5.37 20.92 1.91
C PRO A 287 -3.90 21.20 1.60
N GLY A 288 -3.60 21.38 0.31
CA GLY A 288 -2.30 21.77 -0.20
C GLY A 288 -1.48 20.61 -0.77
N ASP A 289 -0.27 20.92 -1.19
CA ASP A 289 0.61 20.02 -1.93
C ASP A 289 1.74 19.38 -1.08
N LYS A 290 1.79 19.71 0.21
CA LYS A 290 2.85 19.24 1.12
C LYS A 290 2.61 17.84 1.66
N MET A 291 1.40 17.30 1.52
CA MET A 291 1.03 15.97 2.04
C MET A 291 0.83 14.97 0.92
N ARG A 292 1.42 13.79 1.10
CA ARG A 292 1.43 12.70 0.09
C ARG A 292 1.33 11.32 0.76
N MET A 293 1.15 10.29 -0.06
CA MET A 293 1.28 8.87 0.31
C MET A 293 0.30 8.45 1.42
N PRO A 294 -1.02 8.71 1.27
CA PRO A 294 -2.00 8.32 2.27
C PRO A 294 -2.10 6.80 2.38
N GLN A 295 -2.19 6.28 3.61
CA GLN A 295 -2.50 4.88 3.90
C GLN A 295 -3.50 4.80 5.04
N LEU A 296 -4.54 3.99 4.84
CA LEU A 296 -5.61 3.75 5.80
C LEU A 296 -5.51 2.35 6.41
N ALA A 297 -5.91 2.24 7.65
CA ALA A 297 -6.23 0.97 8.29
C ALA A 297 -7.38 1.16 9.27
N SER A 298 -8.19 0.14 9.47
CA SER A 298 -9.26 0.08 10.45
C SER A 298 -9.00 -1.02 11.49
N ASN A 299 -9.70 -0.94 12.61
CA ASN A 299 -9.65 -1.94 13.67
C ASN A 299 -11.06 -2.41 14.06
N PRO A 300 -11.19 -3.54 14.78
CA PRO A 300 -12.50 -4.06 15.23
C PRO A 300 -13.22 -3.15 16.23
N LYS A 301 -12.54 -2.15 16.82
CA LYS A 301 -13.16 -1.16 17.72
C LYS A 301 -13.96 -0.10 16.96
N GLY A 302 -13.97 -0.14 15.62
CA GLY A 302 -14.64 0.82 14.75
C GLY A 302 -13.84 2.10 14.52
N GLU A 303 -12.56 2.09 14.85
CA GLU A 303 -11.63 3.19 14.58
C GLU A 303 -10.98 3.00 13.20
N THR A 304 -10.65 4.13 12.54
CA THR A 304 -9.87 4.15 11.31
C THR A 304 -8.73 5.15 11.46
N ALA A 305 -7.53 4.76 11.09
CA ALA A 305 -6.35 5.60 11.12
C ALA A 305 -5.82 5.86 9.71
N LEU A 306 -5.41 7.10 9.46
CA LEU A 306 -4.73 7.57 8.26
C LEU A 306 -3.29 7.94 8.62
N VAL A 307 -2.31 7.39 7.89
CA VAL A 307 -0.93 7.89 7.91
C VAL A 307 -0.58 8.52 6.57
N TYR A 308 0.29 9.50 6.58
CA TYR A 308 0.73 10.24 5.40
C TYR A 308 2.10 10.88 5.64
N ALA A 309 2.83 11.19 4.57
CA ALA A 309 4.06 11.98 4.66
C ALA A 309 3.72 13.46 4.45
N GLU A 310 4.26 14.34 5.30
CA GLU A 310 4.07 15.79 5.22
C GLU A 310 5.41 16.51 5.17
N ILE A 311 5.62 17.36 4.16
CA ILE A 311 6.81 18.21 4.03
C ILE A 311 6.76 19.28 5.11
N LYS A 312 7.83 19.38 5.90
CA LYS A 312 8.08 20.37 6.92
C LYS A 312 9.30 21.24 6.52
N GLN A 313 9.35 22.41 7.10
CA GLN A 313 10.49 23.33 6.97
C GLN A 313 10.87 23.87 8.35
N GLU A 314 12.13 23.73 8.69
CA GLU A 314 12.74 24.33 9.89
C GLU A 314 14.00 25.08 9.47
N GLY A 315 13.94 26.40 9.44
CA GLY A 315 14.98 27.23 8.82
C GLY A 315 15.14 26.88 7.33
N ASP A 316 16.35 26.55 6.91
CA ASP A 316 16.65 26.13 5.53
C ASP A 316 16.48 24.63 5.28
N ARG A 317 16.23 23.85 6.31
CA ARG A 317 16.05 22.39 6.21
C ARG A 317 14.62 22.03 5.83
N TYR A 318 14.48 21.27 4.74
CA TYR A 318 13.24 20.61 4.33
C TYR A 318 13.34 19.12 4.65
N PHE A 319 12.31 18.57 5.28
CA PHE A 319 12.20 17.14 5.60
C PHE A 319 10.74 16.73 5.64
N LYS A 320 10.47 15.42 5.58
CA LYS A 320 9.12 14.88 5.70
C LYS A 320 8.93 14.24 7.06
N GLN A 321 7.78 14.50 7.70
CA GLN A 321 7.31 13.78 8.89
C GLN A 321 6.12 12.90 8.55
N ILE A 322 5.98 11.80 9.29
CA ILE A 322 4.80 10.94 9.17
C ILE A 322 3.70 11.46 10.08
N GLY A 323 2.67 12.02 9.44
CA GLY A 323 1.43 12.42 10.09
C GLY A 323 0.55 11.20 10.38
N PHE A 324 -0.22 11.27 11.43
CA PHE A 324 -1.18 10.27 11.90
C PHE A 324 -2.49 10.97 12.28
N ALA A 325 -3.58 10.60 11.61
CA ALA A 325 -4.92 11.04 11.95
C ALA A 325 -5.77 9.84 12.34
N LEU A 326 -6.38 9.88 13.52
CA LEU A 326 -7.27 8.83 14.02
C LEU A 326 -8.70 9.36 14.05
N LYS A 327 -9.61 8.62 13.43
CA LYS A 327 -11.04 8.74 13.58
C LYS A 327 -11.51 7.66 14.55
N ASP A 328 -12.01 8.04 15.71
CA ASP A 328 -12.57 7.08 16.67
C ASP A 328 -13.94 6.54 16.20
N ALA A 329 -14.48 5.57 16.95
CA ALA A 329 -15.77 4.94 16.64
C ALA A 329 -16.95 5.93 16.62
N LYS A 330 -16.83 7.06 17.35
CA LYS A 330 -17.83 8.15 17.37
C LYS A 330 -17.67 9.13 16.21
N GLY A 331 -16.54 9.06 15.49
CA GLY A 331 -16.20 9.93 14.37
C GLY A 331 -15.36 11.16 14.77
N LYS A 332 -14.88 11.24 16.02
CA LYS A 332 -13.98 12.31 16.45
C LYS A 332 -12.60 12.10 15.84
N LEU A 333 -12.06 13.16 15.26
CA LEU A 333 -10.73 13.17 14.66
C LEU A 333 -9.68 13.74 15.62
N THR A 334 -8.55 13.05 15.71
CA THR A 334 -7.33 13.53 16.36
C THR A 334 -6.14 13.43 15.41
N LYS A 335 -5.20 14.37 15.51
CA LYS A 335 -4.00 14.40 14.67
C LYS A 335 -2.74 14.50 15.50
N SER A 336 -1.66 13.85 15.05
CA SER A 336 -0.33 13.91 15.67
C SER A 336 0.73 13.50 14.63
N TYR A 337 2.00 13.59 15.01
CA TYR A 337 3.10 12.99 14.24
C TYR A 337 3.62 11.75 14.95
N VAL A 338 4.15 10.80 14.17
CA VAL A 338 4.70 9.54 14.68
C VAL A 338 6.17 9.34 14.37
N SER A 339 6.75 10.10 13.44
CA SER A 339 8.19 10.07 13.15
C SER A 339 8.95 11.14 13.95
N ASP A 340 10.23 10.88 14.18
CA ASP A 340 11.16 11.83 14.77
C ASP A 340 11.54 12.89 13.70
N PRO A 341 11.46 14.22 14.00
CA PRO A 341 11.83 15.26 13.06
C PRO A 341 13.33 15.29 12.69
N ALA A 342 14.18 14.55 13.42
CA ALA A 342 15.58 14.38 13.06
C ALA A 342 15.79 13.58 11.75
N TYR A 343 14.74 12.91 11.25
CA TYR A 343 14.77 12.11 10.01
C TYR A 343 13.90 12.73 8.93
N ASP A 344 14.28 12.52 7.66
CA ASP A 344 13.41 12.67 6.50
C ASP A 344 12.66 11.36 6.30
N CYS A 345 11.31 11.36 6.49
CA CYS A 345 10.49 10.15 6.56
C CYS A 345 9.44 10.10 5.45
N ALA A 346 9.33 8.96 4.75
CA ALA A 346 8.43 8.80 3.62
C ALA A 346 7.76 7.41 3.59
N TYR A 347 6.83 7.23 2.67
CA TYR A 347 6.16 5.95 2.34
C TYR A 347 5.65 5.19 3.57
N PRO A 348 4.82 5.83 4.41
CA PRO A 348 4.27 5.17 5.57
C PRO A 348 3.28 4.09 5.18
N VAL A 349 3.28 2.99 5.93
CA VAL A 349 2.23 1.96 5.91
C VAL A 349 1.73 1.71 7.31
N ILE A 350 0.47 1.30 7.45
CA ILE A 350 -0.17 1.10 8.74
C ILE A 350 -0.99 -0.19 8.77
N LYS A 351 -0.98 -0.88 9.92
CA LYS A 351 -1.82 -2.04 10.18
C LYS A 351 -2.20 -2.12 11.65
N TRP A 352 -3.38 -2.65 11.96
CA TRP A 352 -3.77 -3.04 13.31
C TRP A 352 -3.30 -4.47 13.59
N ASN A 353 -2.62 -4.69 14.72
CA ASN A 353 -2.06 -6.01 15.09
C ASN A 353 -2.85 -6.74 16.19
N GLY A 354 -4.10 -6.32 16.44
CA GLY A 354 -4.93 -6.85 17.52
C GLY A 354 -4.86 -6.02 18.81
N LYS A 355 -3.81 -5.23 19.02
CA LYS A 355 -3.59 -4.42 20.25
C LYS A 355 -3.34 -2.95 19.95
N SER A 356 -2.54 -2.66 18.94
CA SER A 356 -2.06 -1.31 18.61
C SER A 356 -1.95 -1.12 17.10
N TRP A 357 -1.87 0.12 16.67
CA TRP A 357 -1.46 0.48 15.33
C TRP A 357 0.05 0.23 15.16
N VAL A 358 0.42 -0.56 14.18
CA VAL A 358 1.81 -0.73 13.75
C VAL A 358 2.01 0.10 12.50
N ILE A 359 2.96 1.01 12.55
CA ILE A 359 3.28 1.95 11.47
C ILE A 359 4.73 1.71 11.08
N ALA A 360 4.98 1.41 9.81
CA ALA A 360 6.33 1.31 9.26
C ALA A 360 6.51 2.39 8.20
N TYR A 361 7.73 2.93 8.09
CA TYR A 361 8.06 3.98 7.13
C TYR A 361 9.55 4.00 6.82
N GLU A 362 9.90 4.57 5.69
CA GLU A 362 11.27 4.87 5.32
C GLU A 362 11.75 6.08 6.13
N ALA A 363 12.98 6.02 6.63
CA ALA A 363 13.60 7.08 7.41
C ALA A 363 15.07 7.23 7.08
N ALA A 364 15.50 8.43 6.70
CA ALA A 364 16.88 8.77 6.41
C ALA A 364 17.35 9.91 7.32
N LYS A 365 18.54 9.78 7.90
CA LYS A 365 19.27 10.92 8.45
C LYS A 365 20.05 11.61 7.35
N GLU A 366 20.35 12.89 7.55
CA GLU A 366 21.24 13.63 6.64
C GLU A 366 22.59 12.91 6.51
N GLY A 367 23.00 12.63 5.26
CA GLY A 367 24.23 11.89 4.96
C GLY A 367 24.25 10.41 5.35
N GLY A 368 23.12 9.86 5.84
CA GLY A 368 22.98 8.44 6.20
C GLY A 368 22.12 7.64 5.22
N GLU A 369 22.26 6.32 5.30
CA GLU A 369 21.43 5.42 4.51
C GLU A 369 19.96 5.44 4.99
N GLN A 370 19.06 5.18 4.06
CA GLN A 370 17.63 5.06 4.31
C GLN A 370 17.31 3.71 4.97
N THR A 371 16.62 3.75 6.09
CA THR A 371 16.24 2.57 6.89
C THR A 371 14.73 2.42 6.97
N ILE A 372 14.23 1.23 7.33
CA ILE A 372 12.84 1.03 7.73
C ILE A 372 12.74 1.15 9.26
N GLN A 373 11.92 2.10 9.69
CA GLN A 373 11.53 2.27 11.08
C GLN A 373 10.10 1.78 11.33
N VAL A 374 9.90 1.20 12.51
CA VAL A 374 8.59 0.73 12.98
C VAL A 374 8.25 1.42 14.28
N ARG A 375 7.00 1.89 14.38
CA ARG A 375 6.44 2.47 15.60
C ARG A 375 5.07 1.86 15.90
N THR A 376 4.80 1.63 17.18
CA THR A 376 3.46 1.27 17.67
C THR A 376 2.76 2.49 18.29
N LYS A 377 1.44 2.57 18.12
CA LYS A 377 0.61 3.64 18.67
C LYS A 377 -0.74 3.11 19.19
#